data_54e7b4121671faae26924ebeef33d9a3
#
_entry.id   54e7b4121671faae26924ebeef33d9a3
#
_cell.length_a   1.000
_cell.length_b   1.000
_cell.length_c   1.000
_cell.angle_alpha   90.00
_cell.angle_beta   90.00
_cell.angle_gamma   90.00
#
_symmetry.space_group_name_H-M   'P 1'
#
loop_
_entity.id
_entity.type
_entity.pdbx_description
1 polymer ?
#
loop_
_entity_poly.entity_id
_entity_poly.type
_entity_poly.pdbx_seq_one_letter_code
_entity_poly.pdbx_strand_id
1 'polypeptide(L)'
;MTSTLFQDFNERSREVNKYFLFLKSLEQGTTKLSMEGKGGSPKIREIDPELIKTLKASGFLLLYNLVEATMRNAIEAIFDELRGKGVSYDQIRPELKKIVLKNLKKRNPDKIFSSITAISIDIITAGFDKQDLFSGNIDGRKIIDTATEYGFSHQTDYARTGHGSDLLTIKSNRNDLAHGFKSFSEVGRDKTAYELLEIKNKTVKYLKQILQNIAQYLSNQDYLDSSKTGNP
;
A
#
# COMPACT_ATOMS: atom_id res chain seq x y z
N MET A 1 -9.97 15.93 1.28
CA MET A 1 -9.60 14.57 0.81
C MET A 1 -8.10 14.33 0.67
N THR A 2 -7.32 15.15 -0.03
CA THR A 2 -5.85 14.98 -0.14
C THR A 2 -5.15 14.92 1.24
N SER A 3 -5.65 15.65 2.24
CA SER A 3 -5.11 15.63 3.61
C SER A 3 -5.24 14.25 4.29
N THR A 4 -6.40 13.61 4.15
CA THR A 4 -6.67 12.28 4.77
C THR A 4 -5.85 11.17 4.11
N LEU A 5 -5.64 11.23 2.80
CA LEU A 5 -4.83 10.26 2.05
C LEU A 5 -3.38 10.21 2.55
N PHE A 6 -2.77 11.38 2.77
CA PHE A 6 -1.40 11.46 3.30
C PHE A 6 -1.32 11.23 4.81
N GLN A 7 -2.39 11.48 5.55
CA GLN A 7 -2.40 11.28 7.00
C GLN A 7 -2.20 9.80 7.36
N ASP A 8 -3.05 8.88 6.87
CA ASP A 8 -2.93 7.44 7.13
C ASP A 8 -1.56 6.89 6.66
N PHE A 9 -1.12 7.29 5.47
CA PHE A 9 0.21 6.92 4.98
C PHE A 9 1.34 7.38 5.91
N ASN A 10 1.29 8.61 6.39
CA ASN A 10 2.31 9.16 7.27
C ASN A 10 2.33 8.47 8.63
N GLU A 11 1.16 8.16 9.20
CA GLU A 11 1.03 7.44 10.46
C GLU A 11 1.63 6.03 10.34
N ARG A 12 1.23 5.24 9.35
CA ARG A 12 1.78 3.90 9.09
C ARG A 12 3.27 3.93 8.78
N SER A 13 3.72 4.91 8.00
CA SER A 13 5.15 5.09 7.69
C SER A 13 5.97 5.39 8.95
N ARG A 14 5.43 6.13 9.94
CA ARG A 14 6.09 6.37 11.23
C ARG A 14 6.19 5.09 12.07
N GLU A 15 5.13 4.27 12.12
CA GLU A 15 5.14 2.99 12.82
C GLU A 15 6.22 2.06 12.23
N VAL A 16 6.22 1.89 10.92
CA VAL A 16 7.21 1.09 10.20
C VAL A 16 8.61 1.65 10.44
N ASN A 17 8.81 2.98 10.40
CA ASN A 17 10.10 3.59 10.66
C ASN A 17 10.64 3.31 12.06
N LYS A 18 9.80 3.40 13.10
CA LYS A 18 10.20 3.05 14.48
C LYS A 18 10.69 1.62 14.59
N TYR A 19 9.97 0.68 13.96
CA TYR A 19 10.36 -0.72 13.94
C TYR A 19 11.74 -0.93 13.30
N PHE A 20 11.99 -0.38 12.13
CA PHE A 20 13.26 -0.58 11.42
C PHE A 20 14.45 0.11 12.09
N LEU A 21 14.25 1.27 12.73
CA LEU A 21 15.28 1.91 13.54
C LEU A 21 15.62 1.07 14.77
N PHE A 22 14.62 0.53 15.44
CA PHE A 22 14.82 -0.39 16.56
C PHE A 22 15.55 -1.65 16.12
N LEU A 23 15.13 -2.30 15.03
CA LEU A 23 15.78 -3.47 14.47
C LEU A 23 17.27 -3.21 14.15
N LYS A 24 17.58 -2.05 13.55
CA LYS A 24 18.97 -1.65 13.29
C LYS A 24 19.77 -1.53 14.59
N SER A 25 19.20 -0.91 15.63
CA SER A 25 19.89 -0.74 16.91
C SER A 25 20.13 -2.09 17.63
N LEU A 26 19.24 -3.06 17.47
CA LEU A 26 19.41 -4.42 17.97
C LEU A 26 20.56 -5.14 17.27
N GLU A 27 20.58 -5.14 15.95
CA GLU A 27 21.64 -5.83 15.17
C GLU A 27 23.01 -5.18 15.38
N GLN A 28 23.08 -3.87 15.61
CA GLN A 28 24.32 -3.15 15.94
C GLN A 28 24.77 -3.32 17.39
N GLY A 29 24.00 -4.00 18.25
CA GLY A 29 24.31 -4.16 19.68
C GLY A 29 24.23 -2.89 20.51
N THR A 30 23.69 -1.77 19.94
CA THR A 30 23.50 -0.50 20.65
C THR A 30 22.31 -0.53 21.61
N THR A 31 21.38 -1.46 21.41
CA THR A 31 20.24 -1.72 22.30
C THR A 31 20.40 -3.09 22.92
N LYS A 32 20.28 -3.18 24.26
CA LYS A 32 20.37 -4.43 25.04
C LYS A 32 19.10 -4.60 25.86
N LEU A 33 18.76 -5.86 26.16
CA LEU A 33 17.65 -6.17 27.06
C LEU A 33 18.13 -6.05 28.50
N SER A 34 17.43 -5.26 29.31
CA SER A 34 17.59 -5.24 30.75
C SER A 34 16.43 -6.02 31.37
N MET A 35 16.73 -7.02 32.18
CA MET A 35 15.74 -7.82 32.91
C MET A 35 15.90 -7.57 34.39
N GLU A 36 14.82 -7.25 35.09
CA GLU A 36 14.82 -7.18 36.54
C GLU A 36 15.06 -8.57 37.13
N GLY A 37 16.14 -8.75 37.87
CA GLY A 37 16.46 -9.97 38.57
C GLY A 37 15.72 -10.03 39.93
N LYS A 38 15.37 -11.22 40.41
CA LYS A 38 14.98 -11.44 41.82
C LYS A 38 16.17 -11.02 42.68
N GLY A 39 16.13 -9.80 43.23
CA GLY A 39 17.22 -9.25 44.10
C GLY A 39 17.70 -7.85 43.71
N GLY A 40 17.03 -7.13 42.82
CA GLY A 40 17.19 -5.68 42.63
C GLY A 40 18.30 -5.23 41.70
N SER A 41 19.17 -6.09 41.16
CA SER A 41 20.16 -5.70 40.16
C SER A 41 19.73 -6.09 38.75
N PRO A 42 19.65 -5.14 37.79
CA PRO A 42 19.29 -5.45 36.41
C PRO A 42 20.33 -6.34 35.75
N LYS A 43 19.91 -7.46 35.15
CA LYS A 43 20.76 -8.29 34.30
C LYS A 43 20.64 -7.84 32.86
N ILE A 44 21.75 -7.38 32.29
CA ILE A 44 21.82 -7.07 30.86
C ILE A 44 22.02 -8.39 30.09
N ARG A 45 21.15 -8.64 29.10
CA ARG A 45 21.26 -9.76 28.17
C ARG A 45 21.42 -9.27 26.75
N GLU A 46 22.26 -9.97 26.01
CA GLU A 46 22.27 -9.86 24.56
C GLU A 46 20.99 -10.50 24.00
N ILE A 47 20.55 -9.97 22.87
CA ILE A 47 19.35 -10.46 22.21
C ILE A 47 19.73 -11.72 21.42
N ASP A 48 18.91 -12.75 21.53
CA ASP A 48 19.08 -14.00 20.79
C ASP A 48 19.16 -13.70 19.27
N PRO A 49 20.23 -14.16 18.60
CA PRO A 49 20.38 -13.99 17.14
C PRO A 49 19.21 -14.57 16.34
N GLU A 50 18.58 -15.65 16.79
CA GLU A 50 17.40 -16.22 16.12
C GLU A 50 16.18 -15.29 16.24
N LEU A 51 16.04 -14.60 17.37
CA LEU A 51 15.01 -13.57 17.52
C LEU A 51 15.27 -12.39 16.57
N ILE A 52 16.52 -11.97 16.38
CA ILE A 52 16.87 -10.90 15.41
C ILE A 52 16.47 -11.33 14.00
N LYS A 53 16.71 -12.58 13.58
CA LYS A 53 16.26 -13.10 12.28
C LYS A 53 14.74 -13.07 12.17
N THR A 54 14.02 -13.51 13.19
CA THR A 54 12.56 -13.46 13.23
C THR A 54 12.04 -12.01 13.08
N LEU A 55 12.64 -11.06 13.77
CA LEU A 55 12.30 -9.65 13.64
C LEU A 55 12.60 -9.13 12.23
N LYS A 56 13.75 -9.48 11.64
CA LYS A 56 14.06 -9.08 10.25
C LYS A 56 13.02 -9.60 9.25
N ALA A 57 12.64 -10.85 9.36
CA ALA A 57 11.59 -11.45 8.53
C ALA A 57 10.23 -10.76 8.71
N SER A 58 9.86 -10.44 9.96
CA SER A 58 8.63 -9.70 10.27
C SER A 58 8.59 -8.30 9.64
N GLY A 59 9.76 -7.70 9.38
CA GLY A 59 9.87 -6.44 8.65
C GLY A 59 9.25 -6.49 7.25
N PHE A 60 9.32 -7.62 6.55
CA PHE A 60 8.67 -7.78 5.25
C PHE A 60 7.15 -7.79 5.34
N LEU A 61 6.59 -8.36 6.42
CA LEU A 61 5.14 -8.33 6.67
C LEU A 61 4.65 -6.90 6.92
N LEU A 62 5.41 -6.12 7.70
CA LEU A 62 5.09 -4.71 7.98
C LEU A 62 5.18 -3.86 6.71
N LEU A 63 6.21 -4.03 5.89
CA LEU A 63 6.36 -3.31 4.63
C LEU A 63 5.25 -3.67 3.65
N TYR A 64 4.91 -4.95 3.53
CA TYR A 64 3.82 -5.38 2.66
C TYR A 64 2.48 -4.77 3.09
N ASN A 65 2.19 -4.76 4.40
CA ASN A 65 0.99 -4.12 4.94
C ASN A 65 0.94 -2.62 4.59
N LEU A 66 2.07 -1.91 4.73
CA LEU A 66 2.16 -0.50 4.33
C LEU A 66 1.85 -0.31 2.84
N VAL A 67 2.43 -1.12 1.96
CA VAL A 67 2.21 -1.05 0.50
C VAL A 67 0.74 -1.28 0.17
N GLU A 68 0.17 -2.37 0.67
CA GLU A 68 -1.21 -2.76 0.35
C GLU A 68 -2.22 -1.75 0.90
N ALA A 69 -2.08 -1.32 2.16
CA ALA A 69 -2.96 -0.33 2.76
C ALA A 69 -2.89 1.02 2.03
N THR A 70 -1.68 1.48 1.69
CA THR A 70 -1.48 2.74 0.95
C THR A 70 -2.21 2.71 -0.40
N MET A 71 -2.03 1.65 -1.17
CA MET A 71 -2.66 1.57 -2.50
C MET A 71 -4.17 1.37 -2.43
N ARG A 72 -4.69 0.58 -1.46
CA ARG A 72 -6.14 0.45 -1.24
C ARG A 72 -6.79 1.79 -0.91
N ASN A 73 -6.21 2.54 0.02
CA ASN A 73 -6.71 3.85 0.41
C ASN A 73 -6.62 4.87 -0.73
N ALA A 74 -5.56 4.78 -1.55
CA ALA A 74 -5.38 5.63 -2.70
C ALA A 74 -6.45 5.41 -3.79
N ILE A 75 -6.78 4.16 -4.10
CA ILE A 75 -7.85 3.85 -5.04
C ILE A 75 -9.23 4.20 -4.47
N GLU A 76 -9.47 3.92 -3.17
CA GLU A 76 -10.70 4.34 -2.49
C GLU A 76 -10.92 5.85 -2.60
N ALA A 77 -9.87 6.67 -2.41
CA ALA A 77 -9.95 8.12 -2.53
C ALA A 77 -10.40 8.60 -3.93
N ILE A 78 -10.09 7.86 -5.00
CA ILE A 78 -10.60 8.16 -6.33
C ILE A 78 -12.13 8.01 -6.36
N PHE A 79 -12.66 6.91 -5.85
CA PHE A 79 -14.11 6.67 -5.83
C PHE A 79 -14.84 7.60 -4.85
N ASP A 80 -14.21 7.96 -3.73
CA ASP A 80 -14.76 8.92 -2.79
C ASP A 80 -14.86 10.33 -3.40
N GLU A 81 -13.87 10.72 -4.21
CA GLU A 81 -13.91 11.99 -4.96
C GLU A 81 -15.06 11.98 -5.98
N LEU A 82 -15.19 10.90 -6.76
CA LEU A 82 -16.30 10.76 -7.72
C LEU A 82 -17.66 10.87 -7.02
N ARG A 83 -17.81 10.17 -5.90
CA ARG A 83 -19.05 10.19 -5.10
C ARG A 83 -19.29 11.56 -4.49
N GLY A 84 -18.28 12.16 -3.87
CA GLY A 84 -18.38 13.46 -3.19
C GLY A 84 -18.71 14.61 -4.12
N LYS A 85 -18.32 14.52 -5.39
CA LYS A 85 -18.64 15.50 -6.44
C LYS A 85 -19.92 15.16 -7.23
N GLY A 86 -20.58 14.06 -6.92
CA GLY A 86 -21.76 13.62 -7.65
C GLY A 86 -21.50 13.32 -9.13
N VAL A 87 -20.29 12.85 -9.46
CA VAL A 87 -19.89 12.55 -10.84
C VAL A 87 -20.70 11.35 -11.35
N SER A 88 -21.38 11.53 -12.48
CA SER A 88 -22.17 10.45 -13.09
C SER A 88 -21.31 9.53 -13.97
N TYR A 89 -21.77 8.30 -14.19
CA TYR A 89 -21.07 7.28 -14.96
C TYR A 89 -20.72 7.70 -16.39
N ASP A 90 -21.56 8.50 -17.02
CA ASP A 90 -21.32 9.01 -18.38
C ASP A 90 -20.20 10.06 -18.45
N GLN A 91 -19.91 10.75 -17.34
CA GLN A 91 -18.90 11.80 -17.24
C GLN A 91 -17.47 11.25 -16.99
N ILE A 92 -17.34 10.04 -16.41
CA ILE A 92 -16.03 9.48 -16.16
C ILE A 92 -15.36 8.96 -17.45
N ARG A 93 -14.04 8.93 -17.44
CA ARG A 93 -13.24 8.48 -18.57
C ARG A 93 -13.50 6.99 -18.91
N PRO A 94 -13.28 6.59 -20.19
CA PRO A 94 -13.62 5.25 -20.68
C PRO A 94 -12.96 4.11 -19.87
N GLU A 95 -11.74 4.31 -19.38
CA GLU A 95 -11.00 3.31 -18.60
C GLU A 95 -11.72 3.03 -17.28
N LEU A 96 -12.15 4.07 -16.57
CA LEU A 96 -12.91 3.93 -15.32
C LEU A 96 -14.28 3.28 -15.57
N LYS A 97 -14.96 3.61 -16.69
CA LYS A 97 -16.18 2.92 -17.10
C LYS A 97 -15.99 1.41 -17.21
N LYS A 98 -14.89 0.98 -17.85
CA LYS A 98 -14.55 -0.44 -17.98
C LYS A 98 -14.31 -1.11 -16.61
N ILE A 99 -13.62 -0.42 -15.69
CA ILE A 99 -13.39 -0.93 -14.33
C ILE A 99 -14.70 -1.14 -13.59
N VAL A 100 -15.58 -0.13 -13.60
CA VAL A 100 -16.91 -0.20 -12.96
C VAL A 100 -17.70 -1.39 -13.50
N LEU A 101 -17.81 -1.54 -14.82
CA LEU A 101 -18.54 -2.66 -15.45
C LEU A 101 -17.89 -4.01 -15.14
N LYS A 102 -16.56 -4.11 -15.18
CA LYS A 102 -15.83 -5.34 -14.84
C LYS A 102 -16.10 -5.77 -13.39
N ASN A 103 -16.17 -4.81 -12.48
CA ASN A 103 -16.43 -5.08 -11.07
C ASN A 103 -17.91 -5.45 -10.83
N LEU A 104 -18.84 -4.76 -11.46
CA LEU A 104 -20.27 -5.12 -11.40
C LEU A 104 -20.53 -6.54 -11.89
N LYS A 105 -19.88 -6.95 -12.98
CA LYS A 105 -20.03 -8.32 -13.52
C LYS A 105 -19.64 -9.42 -12.52
N LYS A 106 -18.78 -9.12 -11.56
CA LYS A 106 -18.34 -10.09 -10.53
C LYS A 106 -19.27 -10.17 -9.32
N ARG A 107 -20.25 -9.26 -9.21
CA ARG A 107 -21.11 -9.12 -8.01
C ARG A 107 -22.42 -9.87 -8.17
N ASN A 108 -23.03 -10.21 -7.02
CA ASN A 108 -24.37 -10.74 -6.97
C ASN A 108 -25.38 -9.70 -7.50
N PRO A 109 -26.19 -10.04 -8.55
CA PRO A 109 -27.18 -9.13 -9.14
C PRO A 109 -28.16 -8.54 -8.12
N ASP A 110 -28.61 -9.32 -7.12
CA ASP A 110 -29.59 -8.88 -6.12
C ASP A 110 -29.01 -7.79 -5.22
N LYS A 111 -27.70 -7.90 -4.88
CA LYS A 111 -27.01 -6.85 -4.10
C LYS A 111 -26.82 -5.56 -4.91
N ILE A 112 -26.61 -5.68 -6.22
CA ILE A 112 -26.50 -4.53 -7.11
C ILE A 112 -27.86 -3.85 -7.21
N PHE A 113 -28.91 -4.63 -7.48
CA PHE A 113 -30.27 -4.11 -7.65
C PHE A 113 -30.77 -3.37 -6.39
N SER A 114 -30.51 -3.90 -5.20
CA SER A 114 -30.91 -3.25 -3.94
C SER A 114 -30.16 -1.97 -3.61
N SER A 115 -29.00 -1.73 -4.22
CA SER A 115 -28.17 -0.54 -3.98
C SER A 115 -28.29 0.53 -5.07
N ILE A 116 -28.92 0.24 -6.19
CA ILE A 116 -29.11 1.21 -7.29
C ILE A 116 -30.48 1.88 -7.14
N THR A 117 -30.49 3.08 -6.57
CA THR A 117 -31.69 3.95 -6.48
C THR A 117 -31.68 5.06 -7.52
N ALA A 118 -30.47 5.54 -7.91
CA ALA A 118 -30.27 6.51 -8.99
C ALA A 118 -29.20 5.97 -9.96
N ILE A 119 -29.61 5.49 -11.13
CA ILE A 119 -28.80 4.65 -12.04
C ILE A 119 -27.44 5.26 -12.41
N SER A 120 -27.28 6.57 -12.53
CA SER A 120 -26.07 7.18 -13.07
C SER A 120 -24.93 7.36 -12.04
N ILE A 121 -25.27 7.64 -10.77
CA ILE A 121 -24.30 7.87 -9.70
C ILE A 121 -24.04 6.55 -8.95
N ASP A 122 -25.10 5.80 -8.67
CA ASP A 122 -25.01 4.59 -7.84
C ASP A 122 -24.26 3.45 -8.55
N ILE A 123 -24.23 3.42 -9.88
CA ILE A 123 -23.51 2.41 -10.64
C ILE A 123 -21.99 2.48 -10.39
N ILE A 124 -21.43 3.67 -10.22
CA ILE A 124 -20.01 3.84 -9.86
C ILE A 124 -19.75 3.29 -8.46
N THR A 125 -20.62 3.66 -7.51
CA THR A 125 -20.53 3.20 -6.12
C THR A 125 -20.72 1.69 -6.01
N ALA A 126 -21.71 1.13 -6.70
CA ALA A 126 -21.96 -0.31 -6.73
C ALA A 126 -20.83 -1.09 -7.41
N GLY A 127 -20.10 -0.49 -8.33
CA GLY A 127 -18.95 -1.09 -9.01
C GLY A 127 -17.65 -1.06 -8.20
N PHE A 128 -17.62 -0.43 -7.02
CA PHE A 128 -16.43 -0.35 -6.21
C PHE A 128 -16.54 -1.17 -4.92
N ASP A 129 -15.51 -1.99 -4.63
CA ASP A 129 -15.29 -2.64 -3.34
C ASP A 129 -13.82 -2.62 -2.99
N LYS A 130 -13.50 -2.00 -1.88
CA LYS A 130 -12.12 -1.92 -1.37
C LYS A 130 -11.52 -3.29 -1.07
N GLN A 131 -12.35 -4.28 -0.70
CA GLN A 131 -11.87 -5.63 -0.38
C GLN A 131 -11.41 -6.40 -1.61
N ASP A 132 -11.95 -6.09 -2.80
CA ASP A 132 -11.56 -6.72 -4.06
C ASP A 132 -10.22 -6.23 -4.60
N LEU A 133 -9.67 -5.14 -4.02
CA LEU A 133 -8.40 -4.58 -4.46
C LEU A 133 -7.22 -5.43 -4.00
N PHE A 134 -6.36 -5.78 -4.97
CA PHE A 134 -5.03 -6.35 -4.79
C PHE A 134 -4.92 -7.78 -4.24
N SER A 135 -5.95 -8.37 -3.65
CA SER A 135 -6.01 -9.80 -3.23
C SER A 135 -4.69 -10.38 -2.65
N GLY A 136 -3.93 -9.59 -1.89
CA GLY A 136 -2.65 -10.02 -1.32
C GLY A 136 -1.48 -10.16 -2.32
N ASN A 137 -1.56 -9.61 -3.55
CA ASN A 137 -0.56 -9.75 -4.61
C ASN A 137 -0.12 -8.41 -5.21
N ILE A 138 0.14 -7.40 -4.37
CA ILE A 138 0.60 -6.10 -4.83
C ILE A 138 2.14 -6.03 -4.87
N ASP A 139 2.68 -5.55 -5.99
CA ASP A 139 4.09 -5.20 -6.20
C ASP A 139 4.20 -4.00 -7.13
N GLY A 140 5.41 -3.60 -7.53
CA GLY A 140 5.64 -2.46 -8.41
C GLY A 140 4.95 -2.60 -9.76
N ARG A 141 4.95 -3.79 -10.35
CA ARG A 141 4.27 -4.07 -11.62
C ARG A 141 2.76 -3.90 -11.49
N LYS A 142 2.17 -4.46 -10.43
CA LYS A 142 0.74 -4.34 -10.17
C LYS A 142 0.31 -2.88 -9.94
N ILE A 143 1.17 -2.06 -9.33
CA ILE A 143 0.91 -0.62 -9.18
C ILE A 143 0.93 0.09 -10.53
N ILE A 144 1.88 -0.23 -11.42
CA ILE A 144 1.94 0.31 -12.79
C ILE A 144 0.69 -0.07 -13.59
N ASP A 145 0.31 -1.35 -13.56
CA ASP A 145 -0.91 -1.84 -14.24
C ASP A 145 -2.14 -1.09 -13.72
N THR A 146 -2.26 -0.95 -12.40
CA THR A 146 -3.35 -0.19 -11.76
C THR A 146 -3.33 1.28 -12.19
N ALA A 147 -2.18 1.94 -12.20
CA ALA A 147 -2.06 3.32 -12.64
C ALA A 147 -2.52 3.50 -14.09
N THR A 148 -2.15 2.56 -14.97
CA THR A 148 -2.60 2.53 -16.36
C THR A 148 -4.11 2.31 -16.48
N GLU A 149 -4.66 1.34 -15.72
CA GLU A 149 -6.11 1.06 -15.72
C GLU A 149 -6.93 2.26 -15.23
N TYR A 150 -6.46 2.98 -14.20
CA TYR A 150 -7.16 4.13 -13.60
C TYR A 150 -6.83 5.46 -14.26
N GLY A 151 -5.70 5.55 -14.97
CA GLY A 151 -5.25 6.72 -15.72
C GLY A 151 -4.48 7.75 -14.92
N PHE A 152 -3.97 7.42 -13.74
CA PHE A 152 -3.03 8.27 -13.02
C PHE A 152 -1.57 7.94 -13.38
N SER A 153 -0.65 8.88 -13.15
CA SER A 153 0.78 8.68 -13.44
C SER A 153 1.42 7.70 -12.46
N HIS A 154 2.23 6.78 -12.97
CA HIS A 154 3.11 5.91 -12.19
C HIS A 154 4.57 6.38 -12.15
N GLN A 155 4.88 7.52 -12.78
CA GLN A 155 6.24 8.04 -12.87
C GLN A 155 6.77 8.42 -11.48
N THR A 156 8.00 7.98 -11.20
CA THR A 156 8.71 8.27 -9.95
C THR A 156 10.19 8.53 -10.20
N ASP A 157 10.87 9.20 -9.26
CA ASP A 157 12.32 9.42 -9.34
C ASP A 157 13.06 8.08 -9.12
N TYR A 158 13.68 7.56 -10.17
CA TYR A 158 14.42 6.30 -10.13
C TYR A 158 15.52 6.29 -9.07
N ALA A 159 16.31 7.36 -8.98
CA ALA A 159 17.44 7.41 -8.06
C ALA A 159 17.01 7.27 -6.59
N ARG A 160 15.81 7.72 -6.27
CA ARG A 160 15.26 7.70 -4.90
C ARG A 160 14.38 6.50 -4.59
N THR A 161 13.78 5.89 -5.60
CA THR A 161 12.69 4.92 -5.43
C THR A 161 12.97 3.56 -6.07
N GLY A 162 13.95 3.50 -7.00
CA GLY A 162 14.16 2.31 -7.83
C GLY A 162 12.93 1.90 -8.65
N HIS A 163 12.00 2.86 -8.91
CA HIS A 163 10.69 2.59 -9.54
C HIS A 163 9.90 1.46 -8.87
N GLY A 164 10.08 1.26 -7.55
CA GLY A 164 9.36 0.24 -6.80
C GLY A 164 9.89 -1.18 -6.99
N SER A 165 11.11 -1.37 -7.50
CA SER A 165 11.73 -2.69 -7.68
C SER A 165 11.77 -3.53 -6.40
N ASP A 166 12.00 -2.90 -5.24
CA ASP A 166 12.03 -3.58 -3.94
C ASP A 166 10.68 -4.21 -3.53
N LEU A 167 9.56 -3.74 -4.11
CA LEU A 167 8.23 -4.27 -3.79
C LEU A 167 8.07 -5.75 -4.18
N LEU A 168 8.78 -6.21 -5.22
CA LEU A 168 8.79 -7.62 -5.58
C LEU A 168 9.45 -8.46 -4.48
N THR A 169 10.57 -8.01 -3.94
CA THR A 169 11.26 -8.68 -2.82
C THR A 169 10.37 -8.72 -1.58
N ILE A 170 9.70 -7.61 -1.26
CA ILE A 170 8.76 -7.52 -0.13
C ILE A 170 7.62 -8.53 -0.30
N LYS A 171 6.97 -8.54 -1.47
CA LYS A 171 5.87 -9.46 -1.78
C LYS A 171 6.30 -10.91 -1.70
N SER A 172 7.44 -11.27 -2.32
CA SER A 172 7.92 -12.65 -2.35
C SER A 172 8.21 -13.18 -0.95
N ASN A 173 8.95 -12.44 -0.12
CA ASN A 173 9.25 -12.87 1.25
C ASN A 173 7.98 -12.93 2.12
N ARG A 174 7.04 -11.98 1.96
CA ARG A 174 5.76 -12.05 2.66
C ARG A 174 4.97 -13.30 2.28
N ASN A 175 4.95 -13.65 0.99
CA ASN A 175 4.23 -14.83 0.52
C ASN A 175 4.90 -16.12 1.01
N ASP A 176 6.24 -16.22 0.97
CA ASP A 176 7.00 -17.36 1.51
C ASP A 176 6.66 -17.59 2.98
N LEU A 177 6.60 -16.51 3.78
CA LEU A 177 6.22 -16.57 5.20
C LEU A 177 4.75 -16.94 5.41
N ALA A 178 3.84 -16.30 4.65
CA ALA A 178 2.40 -16.49 4.83
C ALA A 178 1.92 -17.90 4.44
N HIS A 179 2.60 -18.52 3.47
CA HIS A 179 2.27 -19.88 3.00
C HIS A 179 3.16 -20.96 3.64
N GLY A 180 4.08 -20.58 4.53
CA GLY A 180 4.98 -21.52 5.21
C GLY A 180 6.03 -22.15 4.29
N PHE A 181 6.33 -21.53 3.14
CA PHE A 181 7.38 -22.02 2.22
C PHE A 181 8.78 -21.81 2.79
N LYS A 182 8.96 -20.79 3.62
CA LYS A 182 10.19 -20.52 4.37
C LYS A 182 9.86 -20.17 5.82
N SER A 183 10.75 -20.55 6.72
CA SER A 183 10.72 -20.12 8.12
C SER A 183 11.15 -18.65 8.25
N PHE A 184 10.79 -18.02 9.38
CA PHE A 184 11.24 -16.67 9.70
C PHE A 184 12.78 -16.59 9.80
N SER A 185 13.44 -17.63 10.32
CA SER A 185 14.90 -17.69 10.39
C SER A 185 15.54 -17.73 8.99
N GLU A 186 14.98 -18.50 8.05
CA GLU A 186 15.47 -18.55 6.67
C GLU A 186 15.33 -17.19 5.97
N VAL A 187 14.17 -16.55 6.04
CA VAL A 187 13.96 -15.23 5.43
C VAL A 187 14.81 -14.15 6.12
N GLY A 188 14.90 -14.20 7.45
CA GLY A 188 15.59 -13.16 8.22
C GLY A 188 17.12 -13.20 8.13
N ARG A 189 17.73 -14.31 7.67
CA ARG A 189 19.18 -14.38 7.50
C ARG A 189 19.68 -13.72 6.21
N ASP A 190 18.82 -13.56 5.20
CA ASP A 190 19.20 -13.15 3.85
C ASP A 190 19.57 -11.66 3.73
N LYS A 191 19.16 -10.84 4.69
CA LYS A 191 19.36 -9.40 4.70
C LYS A 191 19.83 -8.90 6.06
N THR A 192 20.69 -7.90 6.06
CA THR A 192 21.03 -7.13 7.25
C THR A 192 19.89 -6.15 7.60
N ALA A 193 19.85 -5.69 8.85
CA ALA A 193 18.91 -4.64 9.25
C ALA A 193 19.13 -3.33 8.49
N TYR A 194 20.37 -3.04 8.08
CA TYR A 194 20.70 -1.88 7.25
C TYR A 194 20.09 -1.99 5.86
N GLU A 195 20.26 -3.12 5.15
CA GLU A 195 19.65 -3.36 3.84
C GLU A 195 18.12 -3.30 3.90
N LEU A 196 17.51 -3.84 4.96
CA LEU A 196 16.08 -3.75 5.19
C LEU A 196 15.61 -2.30 5.40
N LEU A 197 16.42 -1.50 6.11
CA LEU A 197 16.15 -0.07 6.29
C LEU A 197 16.22 0.69 4.95
N GLU A 198 17.15 0.34 4.05
CA GLU A 198 17.22 0.92 2.71
C GLU A 198 16.01 0.54 1.86
N ILE A 199 15.61 -0.74 1.84
CA ILE A 199 14.39 -1.22 1.19
C ILE A 199 13.18 -0.41 1.70
N LYS A 200 13.04 -0.28 3.03
CA LYS A 200 11.98 0.54 3.65
C LYS A 200 12.02 1.99 3.16
N ASN A 201 13.20 2.62 3.14
CA ASN A 201 13.33 4.03 2.73
C ASN A 201 12.92 4.26 1.26
N LYS A 202 13.36 3.38 0.35
CA LYS A 202 12.97 3.43 -1.07
C LYS A 202 11.47 3.18 -1.23
N THR A 203 10.92 2.18 -0.54
CA THR A 203 9.48 1.86 -0.56
C THR A 203 8.62 3.05 -0.12
N VAL A 204 8.95 3.67 1.02
CA VAL A 204 8.21 4.84 1.54
C VAL A 204 8.28 6.01 0.55
N LYS A 205 9.45 6.28 -0.04
CA LYS A 205 9.59 7.34 -1.05
C LYS A 205 8.79 7.03 -2.32
N TYR A 206 8.80 5.79 -2.78
CA TYR A 206 8.02 5.33 -3.93
C TYR A 206 6.52 5.55 -3.70
N LEU A 207 6.00 5.01 -2.61
CA LEU A 207 4.58 5.17 -2.27
C LEU A 207 4.17 6.63 -2.13
N LYS A 208 5.01 7.46 -1.52
CA LYS A 208 4.75 8.89 -1.39
C LYS A 208 4.61 9.57 -2.77
N GLN A 209 5.46 9.23 -3.73
CA GLN A 209 5.38 9.79 -5.08
C GLN A 209 4.14 9.29 -5.83
N ILE A 210 3.78 8.03 -5.69
CA ILE A 210 2.51 7.49 -6.24
C ILE A 210 1.31 8.23 -5.65
N LEU A 211 1.28 8.48 -4.34
CA LEU A 211 0.22 9.27 -3.71
C LEU A 211 0.18 10.72 -4.23
N GLN A 212 1.33 11.34 -4.49
CA GLN A 212 1.41 12.66 -5.09
C GLN A 212 0.82 12.68 -6.50
N ASN A 213 1.12 11.66 -7.31
CA ASN A 213 0.56 11.52 -8.65
C ASN A 213 -0.96 11.35 -8.62
N ILE A 214 -1.48 10.57 -7.67
CA ILE A 214 -2.93 10.40 -7.48
C ILE A 214 -3.57 11.70 -6.99
N ALA A 215 -2.94 12.41 -6.06
CA ALA A 215 -3.43 13.70 -5.59
C ALA A 215 -3.52 14.73 -6.75
N GLN A 216 -2.54 14.75 -7.65
CA GLN A 216 -2.56 15.59 -8.84
C GLN A 216 -3.67 15.17 -9.81
N TYR A 217 -3.82 13.87 -10.07
CA TYR A 217 -4.90 13.30 -10.88
C TYR A 217 -6.29 13.72 -10.38
N LEU A 218 -6.51 13.68 -9.06
CA LEU A 218 -7.76 14.13 -8.44
C LEU A 218 -7.95 15.66 -8.55
N SER A 219 -6.87 16.42 -8.31
CA SER A 219 -6.90 17.88 -8.39
C SER A 219 -7.20 18.39 -9.82
N ASN A 220 -6.61 17.73 -10.82
CA ASN A 220 -6.85 18.06 -12.24
C ASN A 220 -8.17 17.52 -12.77
N GLN A 221 -8.89 16.69 -12.00
CA GLN A 221 -10.08 15.98 -12.44
C GLN A 221 -9.84 15.08 -13.67
N ASP A 222 -8.62 14.51 -13.80
CA ASP A 222 -8.23 13.66 -14.93
C ASP A 222 -9.05 12.36 -15.03
N TYR A 223 -9.91 12.08 -14.04
CA TYR A 223 -10.91 11.01 -14.05
C TYR A 223 -12.10 11.30 -14.98
N LEU A 224 -12.30 12.56 -15.41
CA LEU A 224 -13.35 12.93 -16.34
C LEU A 224 -13.00 12.60 -17.79
N ASP A 225 -13.99 12.40 -18.61
CA ASP A 225 -13.85 12.20 -20.05
C ASP A 225 -13.59 13.56 -20.73
N SER A 226 -12.33 13.76 -21.16
CA SER A 226 -11.91 15.01 -21.81
C SER A 226 -12.68 15.34 -23.10
N SER A 227 -13.23 14.32 -23.76
CA SER A 227 -14.05 14.53 -24.96
C SER A 227 -15.41 15.17 -24.65
N LYS A 228 -15.84 15.11 -23.37
CA LYS A 228 -17.12 15.66 -22.89
C LYS A 228 -16.97 16.95 -22.08
N THR A 229 -15.73 17.34 -21.73
CA THR A 229 -15.44 18.60 -21.03
C THR A 229 -15.13 19.77 -21.97
N GLY A 230 -15.06 19.52 -23.27
CA GLY A 230 -15.02 20.56 -24.30
C GLY A 230 -16.38 21.25 -24.39
N ASN A 231 -16.40 22.48 -23.95
CA ASN A 231 -17.53 23.41 -23.90
C ASN A 231 -18.25 23.54 -25.24
N PRO A 232 -19.58 23.89 -25.20
CA PRO A 232 -20.32 24.27 -26.38
C PRO A 232 -19.78 25.57 -26.98
#